data_6be570128c9e8166caf4a8df2033f4bb
#
_entry.id   6be570128c9e8166caf4a8df2033f4bb
#
_cell.length_a   1.000
_cell.length_b   1.000
_cell.length_c   1.000
_cell.angle_alpha   90.00
_cell.angle_beta   90.00
_cell.angle_gamma   90.00
#
_symmetry.space_group_name_H-M   'P 1'
#
loop_
_entity.id
_entity.type
_entity.pdbx_description
1 polymer ?
#
loop_
_entity_poly.entity_id
_entity_poly.type
_entity_poly.pdbx_seq_one_letter_code
_entity_poly.pdbx_strand_id
1 'polypeptide(L)'
;DAVLLPPTPSNSVYDIISHSADHTILEIAIDTCGLASTLDGPGPFTVFAPTDAAFNALPAGTITSLLSNLPALTDILKYHVVGDSVMSSMLSNGQTVTTLEGSDVTVTISGGNVYIENAMVTVADIVGDNGVVHVIDAVLLPPTPSNINELKSDDKIIYTVDILGKIVVGQQKKNMILFDIYESGKTIKRLVIN
;
A
#
# COMPACT_ATOMS: atom_id res chain seq x y z
N ASP A 1 -36.56 -22.82 -24.98
CA ASP A 1 -36.46 -22.63 -23.51
C ASP A 1 -35.03 -22.84 -23.11
N ALA A 2 -34.30 -21.72 -22.89
CA ALA A 2 -32.96 -21.78 -22.34
C ALA A 2 -33.06 -22.15 -20.85
N VAL A 3 -32.56 -23.30 -20.49
CA VAL A 3 -32.36 -23.67 -19.07
C VAL A 3 -31.34 -22.71 -18.50
N LEU A 4 -31.76 -21.78 -17.67
CA LEU A 4 -30.89 -20.98 -16.81
C LEU A 4 -30.28 -21.95 -15.79
N LEU A 5 -29.05 -22.40 -16.09
CA LEU A 5 -28.25 -23.08 -15.09
C LEU A 5 -27.96 -22.05 -13.97
N PRO A 6 -28.08 -22.46 -12.70
CA PRO A 6 -27.63 -21.60 -11.62
C PRO A 6 -26.15 -21.27 -11.86
N PRO A 7 -25.70 -20.03 -11.55
CA PRO A 7 -24.30 -19.69 -11.68
C PRO A 7 -23.47 -20.73 -10.90
N THR A 8 -22.45 -21.29 -11.55
CA THR A 8 -21.46 -22.10 -10.87
C THR A 8 -20.91 -21.26 -9.72
N PRO A 9 -20.78 -21.82 -8.49
CA PRO A 9 -20.16 -21.07 -7.42
C PRO A 9 -18.79 -20.60 -7.91
N SER A 10 -18.59 -19.30 -7.89
CA SER A 10 -17.34 -18.65 -8.18
C SER A 10 -16.32 -19.10 -7.14
N ASN A 11 -15.07 -19.29 -7.53
CA ASN A 11 -13.95 -19.50 -6.61
C ASN A 11 -12.87 -18.45 -6.97
N SER A 12 -13.31 -17.19 -7.00
CA SER A 12 -12.44 -16.06 -7.26
C SER A 12 -11.40 -15.87 -6.14
N VAL A 13 -10.39 -15.05 -6.38
CA VAL A 13 -9.44 -14.67 -5.32
C VAL A 13 -10.15 -13.98 -4.15
N TYR A 14 -11.26 -13.27 -4.40
CA TYR A 14 -12.09 -12.71 -3.35
C TYR A 14 -12.81 -13.79 -2.55
N ASP A 15 -13.42 -14.79 -3.21
CA ASP A 15 -14.08 -15.91 -2.54
C ASP A 15 -13.13 -16.70 -1.64
N ILE A 16 -11.89 -16.93 -2.09
CA ILE A 16 -10.85 -17.58 -1.29
C ILE A 16 -10.59 -16.79 0.00
N ILE A 17 -10.52 -15.47 -0.07
CA ILE A 17 -10.29 -14.61 1.09
C ILE A 17 -11.50 -14.59 2.01
N SER A 18 -12.70 -14.37 1.49
CA SER A 18 -13.93 -14.23 2.26
C SER A 18 -14.39 -15.53 2.98
N HIS A 19 -14.00 -16.68 2.43
CA HIS A 19 -14.28 -17.98 3.08
C HIS A 19 -13.17 -18.43 4.04
N SER A 20 -12.13 -17.63 4.24
CA SER A 20 -11.01 -17.94 5.12
C SER A 20 -11.22 -17.36 6.52
N ALA A 21 -11.15 -18.19 7.53
CA ALA A 21 -11.27 -17.77 8.94
C ALA A 21 -10.07 -16.91 9.43
N ASP A 22 -8.96 -16.90 8.69
CA ASP A 22 -7.72 -16.21 9.07
C ASP A 22 -7.56 -14.86 8.37
N HIS A 23 -8.52 -14.42 7.55
CA HIS A 23 -8.44 -13.20 6.73
C HIS A 23 -9.66 -12.28 6.92
N THR A 24 -10.29 -12.32 8.11
CA THR A 24 -11.51 -11.54 8.38
C THR A 24 -11.29 -10.04 8.34
N ILE A 25 -10.13 -9.56 8.78
CA ILE A 25 -9.77 -8.13 8.73
C ILE A 25 -9.53 -7.69 7.27
N LEU A 26 -8.88 -8.53 6.48
CA LEU A 26 -8.63 -8.27 5.06
C LEU A 26 -9.95 -8.20 4.28
N GLU A 27 -10.88 -9.13 4.50
CA GLU A 27 -12.21 -9.14 3.90
C GLU A 27 -12.96 -7.82 4.19
N ILE A 28 -13.05 -7.44 5.48
CA ILE A 28 -13.69 -6.18 5.91
C ILE A 28 -13.03 -4.97 5.22
N ALA A 29 -11.72 -4.95 5.08
CA ALA A 29 -10.99 -3.88 4.43
C ALA A 29 -11.32 -3.80 2.93
N ILE A 30 -11.34 -4.93 2.23
CA ILE A 30 -11.69 -5.04 0.80
C ILE A 30 -13.12 -4.54 0.57
N ASP A 31 -14.07 -4.97 1.39
CA ASP A 31 -15.47 -4.57 1.29
C ASP A 31 -15.66 -3.08 1.57
N THR A 32 -15.01 -2.56 2.61
CA THR A 32 -15.07 -1.15 2.98
C THR A 32 -14.53 -0.25 1.88
N CYS A 33 -13.50 -0.69 1.15
CA CYS A 33 -12.92 0.03 0.01
C CYS A 33 -13.67 -0.21 -1.31
N GLY A 34 -14.67 -1.09 -1.34
CA GLY A 34 -15.43 -1.42 -2.54
C GLY A 34 -14.63 -2.19 -3.60
N LEU A 35 -13.57 -2.89 -3.19
CA LEU A 35 -12.70 -3.65 -4.09
C LEU A 35 -13.18 -5.10 -4.33
N ALA A 36 -14.18 -5.58 -3.59
CA ALA A 36 -14.72 -6.93 -3.72
C ALA A 36 -15.11 -7.26 -5.17
N SER A 37 -15.90 -6.40 -5.82
CA SER A 37 -16.31 -6.59 -7.22
C SER A 37 -15.15 -6.55 -8.23
N THR A 38 -14.05 -5.88 -7.89
CA THR A 38 -12.83 -5.85 -8.73
C THR A 38 -12.09 -7.17 -8.62
N LEU A 39 -11.92 -7.70 -7.40
CA LEU A 39 -11.23 -8.96 -7.15
C LEU A 39 -12.09 -10.19 -7.49
N ASP A 40 -13.40 -10.03 -7.59
CA ASP A 40 -14.34 -11.04 -8.12
C ASP A 40 -14.47 -10.98 -9.66
N GLY A 41 -13.93 -9.93 -10.26
CA GLY A 41 -13.96 -9.70 -11.70
C GLY A 41 -12.98 -10.57 -12.50
N PRO A 42 -12.93 -10.38 -13.82
CA PRO A 42 -12.01 -11.12 -14.68
C PRO A 42 -10.57 -10.72 -14.39
N GLY A 43 -9.77 -11.73 -13.96
CA GLY A 43 -8.32 -11.57 -13.71
C GLY A 43 -7.50 -11.42 -15.00
N PRO A 44 -6.21 -11.75 -14.96
CA PRO A 44 -5.57 -12.47 -13.85
C PRO A 44 -5.15 -11.59 -12.67
N PHE A 45 -5.24 -12.12 -11.45
CA PHE A 45 -4.77 -11.45 -10.25
C PHE A 45 -3.83 -12.33 -9.43
N THR A 46 -2.88 -11.71 -8.75
CA THR A 46 -2.17 -12.33 -7.62
C THR A 46 -2.41 -11.47 -6.39
N VAL A 47 -2.94 -12.08 -5.33
CA VAL A 47 -3.20 -11.39 -4.06
C VAL A 47 -2.25 -11.90 -3.00
N PHE A 48 -1.48 -11.02 -2.41
CA PHE A 48 -0.71 -11.27 -1.19
C PHE A 48 -1.64 -11.00 0.00
N ALA A 49 -2.17 -12.05 0.60
CA ALA A 49 -3.19 -11.97 1.63
C ALA A 49 -2.57 -12.03 3.05
N PRO A 50 -2.46 -10.89 3.77
CA PRO A 50 -2.02 -10.90 5.15
C PRO A 50 -3.07 -11.49 6.06
N THR A 51 -2.65 -12.33 7.01
CA THR A 51 -3.54 -12.91 8.02
C THR A 51 -4.00 -11.88 9.04
N ASP A 52 -5.05 -12.18 9.80
CA ASP A 52 -5.49 -11.36 10.94
C ASP A 52 -4.36 -11.16 11.96
N ALA A 53 -3.49 -12.16 12.14
CA ALA A 53 -2.30 -12.05 12.97
C ALA A 53 -1.31 -10.99 12.44
N ALA A 54 -1.14 -10.90 11.11
CA ALA A 54 -0.31 -9.89 10.47
C ALA A 54 -0.84 -8.47 10.72
N PHE A 55 -2.15 -8.29 10.63
CA PHE A 55 -2.78 -7.00 10.97
C PHE A 55 -2.64 -6.65 12.46
N ASN A 56 -2.81 -7.63 13.34
CA ASN A 56 -2.67 -7.43 14.79
C ASN A 56 -1.22 -7.15 15.23
N ALA A 57 -0.23 -7.48 14.41
CA ALA A 57 1.18 -7.16 14.64
C ALA A 57 1.52 -5.69 14.31
N LEU A 58 0.63 -4.97 13.62
CA LEU A 58 0.82 -3.54 13.36
C LEU A 58 0.77 -2.73 14.68
N PRO A 59 1.47 -1.58 14.74
CA PRO A 59 1.41 -0.69 15.89
C PRO A 59 -0.03 -0.34 16.28
N ALA A 60 -0.29 -0.24 17.59
CA ALA A 60 -1.63 0.06 18.09
C ALA A 60 -2.19 1.36 17.48
N GLY A 61 -3.42 1.30 17.00
CA GLY A 61 -4.09 2.43 16.34
C GLY A 61 -3.87 2.54 14.82
N THR A 62 -2.93 1.78 14.24
CA THR A 62 -2.67 1.82 12.79
C THR A 62 -3.90 1.37 12.01
N ILE A 63 -4.51 0.24 12.39
CA ILE A 63 -5.70 -0.30 11.72
C ILE A 63 -6.86 0.72 11.80
N THR A 64 -7.11 1.29 12.98
CA THR A 64 -8.15 2.30 13.18
C THR A 64 -7.91 3.55 12.34
N SER A 65 -6.66 3.99 12.24
CA SER A 65 -6.27 5.13 11.40
C SER A 65 -6.48 4.84 9.91
N LEU A 66 -6.16 3.63 9.46
CA LEU A 66 -6.35 3.19 8.07
C LEU A 66 -7.85 3.08 7.73
N LEU A 67 -8.66 2.48 8.60
CA LEU A 67 -10.12 2.40 8.41
C LEU A 67 -10.78 3.78 8.39
N SER A 68 -10.18 4.77 9.04
CA SER A 68 -10.64 6.17 8.99
C SER A 68 -10.16 6.93 7.76
N ASN A 69 -9.19 6.38 7.00
CA ASN A 69 -8.61 6.99 5.80
C ASN A 69 -8.73 6.01 4.62
N LEU A 70 -9.92 5.94 4.04
CA LEU A 70 -10.23 5.02 2.93
C LEU A 70 -9.27 5.15 1.73
N PRO A 71 -8.84 6.35 1.28
CA PRO A 71 -7.85 6.46 0.22
C PRO A 71 -6.55 5.72 0.54
N ALA A 72 -5.98 5.95 1.74
CA ALA A 72 -4.74 5.27 2.14
C ALA A 72 -4.93 3.75 2.29
N LEU A 73 -6.08 3.31 2.80
CA LEU A 73 -6.42 1.89 2.89
C LEU A 73 -6.53 1.26 1.50
N THR A 74 -7.16 1.95 0.55
CA THR A 74 -7.29 1.52 -0.85
C THR A 74 -5.92 1.38 -1.51
N ASP A 75 -5.00 2.31 -1.29
CA ASP A 75 -3.64 2.23 -1.84
C ASP A 75 -2.88 1.04 -1.24
N ILE A 76 -2.99 0.80 0.08
CA ILE A 76 -2.41 -0.37 0.73
C ILE A 76 -3.00 -1.66 0.14
N LEU A 77 -4.31 -1.77 -0.02
CA LEU A 77 -4.94 -2.96 -0.59
C LEU A 77 -4.50 -3.20 -2.05
N LYS A 78 -4.38 -2.15 -2.87
CA LYS A 78 -3.85 -2.25 -4.23
C LYS A 78 -2.38 -2.64 -4.26
N TYR A 79 -1.61 -2.26 -3.23
CA TYR A 79 -0.21 -2.67 -3.09
C TYR A 79 -0.06 -4.16 -2.76
N HIS A 80 -1.10 -4.81 -2.25
CA HIS A 80 -1.18 -6.26 -2.04
C HIS A 80 -1.65 -7.05 -3.27
N VAL A 81 -2.01 -6.36 -4.36
CA VAL A 81 -2.56 -7.02 -5.55
C VAL A 81 -1.70 -6.73 -6.78
N VAL A 82 -1.42 -7.78 -7.53
CA VAL A 82 -0.73 -7.72 -8.83
C VAL A 82 -1.71 -8.08 -9.93
N GLY A 83 -1.70 -7.35 -11.04
CA GLY A 83 -2.54 -7.58 -12.22
C GLY A 83 -2.01 -8.67 -13.14
N ASP A 84 -1.46 -9.73 -12.59
CA ASP A 84 -0.96 -10.90 -13.32
C ASP A 84 -1.08 -12.15 -12.41
N SER A 85 -1.06 -13.34 -13.01
CA SER A 85 -1.06 -14.60 -12.27
C SER A 85 0.36 -15.10 -12.06
N VAL A 86 0.90 -14.87 -10.87
CA VAL A 86 2.28 -15.19 -10.51
C VAL A 86 2.30 -16.35 -9.52
N MET A 87 2.67 -17.53 -9.98
CA MET A 87 2.87 -18.71 -9.15
C MET A 87 4.22 -18.65 -8.40
N SER A 88 4.32 -19.31 -7.26
CA SER A 88 5.58 -19.35 -6.48
C SER A 88 6.76 -19.89 -7.28
N SER A 89 6.50 -20.82 -8.20
CA SER A 89 7.51 -21.39 -9.12
C SER A 89 8.06 -20.40 -10.15
N MET A 90 7.36 -19.29 -10.38
CA MET A 90 7.76 -18.21 -11.30
C MET A 90 8.56 -17.12 -10.60
N LEU A 91 8.61 -17.14 -9.27
CA LEU A 91 9.33 -16.16 -8.48
C LEU A 91 10.83 -16.45 -8.44
N SER A 92 11.62 -15.41 -8.59
CA SER A 92 13.08 -15.48 -8.53
C SER A 92 13.62 -14.49 -7.48
N ASN A 93 14.74 -14.86 -6.85
CA ASN A 93 15.35 -13.96 -5.87
C ASN A 93 15.80 -12.65 -6.49
N GLY A 94 15.39 -11.53 -5.90
CA GLY A 94 15.65 -10.18 -6.41
C GLY A 94 14.73 -9.73 -7.54
N GLN A 95 13.71 -10.53 -7.89
CA GLN A 95 12.69 -10.13 -8.85
C GLN A 95 11.81 -9.02 -8.27
N THR A 96 11.45 -8.04 -9.09
CA THR A 96 10.46 -7.03 -8.78
C THR A 96 9.16 -7.31 -9.52
N VAL A 97 8.03 -7.07 -8.85
CA VAL A 97 6.69 -7.26 -9.40
C VAL A 97 5.88 -5.99 -9.15
N THR A 98 5.31 -5.43 -10.22
CA THR A 98 4.52 -4.19 -10.12
C THR A 98 3.11 -4.49 -9.61
N THR A 99 2.69 -3.77 -8.59
CA THR A 99 1.37 -3.91 -7.96
C THR A 99 0.31 -3.04 -8.67
N LEU A 100 -0.97 -3.24 -8.34
CA LEU A 100 -2.05 -2.39 -8.86
C LEU A 100 -2.02 -0.95 -8.30
N GLU A 101 -1.29 -0.72 -7.23
CA GLU A 101 -1.04 0.63 -6.70
C GLU A 101 -0.04 1.38 -7.60
N GLY A 102 0.84 0.66 -8.31
CA GLY A 102 1.82 1.21 -9.25
C GLY A 102 3.26 1.16 -8.76
N SER A 103 3.48 0.84 -7.49
CA SER A 103 4.81 0.61 -6.92
C SER A 103 5.20 -0.86 -7.03
N ASP A 104 6.51 -1.12 -7.10
CA ASP A 104 7.04 -2.47 -7.17
C ASP A 104 7.19 -3.08 -5.77
N VAL A 105 7.01 -4.41 -5.68
CA VAL A 105 7.42 -5.24 -4.54
C VAL A 105 8.59 -6.12 -4.94
N THR A 106 9.52 -6.33 -4.02
CA THR A 106 10.72 -7.14 -4.25
C THR A 106 10.53 -8.54 -3.68
N VAL A 107 10.84 -9.54 -4.47
CA VAL A 107 10.86 -10.95 -4.03
C VAL A 107 12.23 -11.29 -3.50
N THR A 108 12.30 -11.83 -2.29
CA THR A 108 13.52 -12.37 -1.70
C THR A 108 13.32 -13.85 -1.38
N ILE A 109 14.26 -14.71 -1.81
CA ILE A 109 14.24 -16.12 -1.48
C ILE A 109 15.43 -16.40 -0.56
N SER A 110 15.15 -16.81 0.67
CA SER A 110 16.17 -17.09 1.69
C SER A 110 15.79 -18.31 2.53
N GLY A 111 16.74 -19.22 2.69
CA GLY A 111 16.52 -20.44 3.49
C GLY A 111 15.40 -21.35 3.00
N GLY A 112 15.02 -21.26 1.71
CA GLY A 112 13.89 -22.01 1.13
C GLY A 112 12.53 -21.36 1.32
N ASN A 113 12.47 -20.19 2.00
CA ASN A 113 11.26 -19.38 2.15
C ASN A 113 11.25 -18.24 1.14
N VAL A 114 10.05 -17.88 0.69
CA VAL A 114 9.79 -16.73 -0.18
C VAL A 114 9.32 -15.57 0.68
N TYR A 115 9.88 -14.40 0.45
CA TYR A 115 9.49 -13.15 1.08
C TYR A 115 9.08 -12.15 0.00
N ILE A 116 8.02 -11.43 0.26
CA ILE A 116 7.59 -10.26 -0.51
C ILE A 116 7.88 -9.05 0.37
N GLU A 117 8.85 -8.23 -0.03
CA GLU A 117 9.42 -7.20 0.85
C GLU A 117 9.90 -7.82 2.18
N ASN A 118 9.22 -7.50 3.28
CA ASN A 118 9.50 -8.02 4.61
C ASN A 118 8.54 -9.13 5.08
N ALA A 119 7.53 -9.48 4.26
CA ALA A 119 6.50 -10.46 4.61
C ALA A 119 6.88 -11.85 4.08
N MET A 120 6.86 -12.86 4.94
CA MET A 120 7.09 -14.25 4.55
C MET A 120 5.82 -14.85 3.97
N VAL A 121 5.94 -15.54 2.84
CA VAL A 121 4.85 -16.34 2.27
C VAL A 121 4.73 -17.62 3.07
N THR A 122 3.63 -17.76 3.82
CA THR A 122 3.36 -18.93 4.68
C THR A 122 2.60 -20.03 3.95
N VAL A 123 1.70 -19.65 3.05
CA VAL A 123 1.00 -20.57 2.14
C VAL A 123 1.05 -19.96 0.74
N ALA A 124 1.55 -20.71 -0.21
CA ALA A 124 1.67 -20.29 -1.61
C ALA A 124 0.66 -21.01 -2.50
N ASP A 125 0.39 -20.42 -3.67
CA ASP A 125 -0.31 -21.05 -4.78
C ASP A 125 -1.73 -21.55 -4.47
N ILE A 126 -2.52 -20.78 -3.72
CA ILE A 126 -3.96 -21.03 -3.59
C ILE A 126 -4.60 -20.50 -4.88
N VAL A 127 -4.97 -21.42 -5.77
CA VAL A 127 -5.46 -21.08 -7.11
C VAL A 127 -6.97 -20.86 -7.10
N GLY A 128 -7.39 -19.72 -7.59
CA GLY A 128 -8.78 -19.39 -7.88
C GLY A 128 -9.07 -19.32 -9.38
N ASP A 129 -10.32 -19.10 -9.74
CA ASP A 129 -10.78 -19.05 -11.15
C ASP A 129 -10.21 -17.84 -11.91
N ASN A 130 -9.91 -16.76 -11.19
CA ASN A 130 -9.41 -15.50 -11.75
C ASN A 130 -8.02 -15.08 -11.25
N GLY A 131 -7.30 -15.97 -10.55
CA GLY A 131 -5.97 -15.64 -10.05
C GLY A 131 -5.41 -16.58 -8.99
N VAL A 132 -4.42 -16.08 -8.26
CA VAL A 132 -3.69 -16.83 -7.22
C VAL A 132 -3.64 -16.02 -5.93
N VAL A 133 -3.77 -16.68 -4.80
CA VAL A 133 -3.61 -16.07 -3.47
C VAL A 133 -2.37 -16.66 -2.79
N HIS A 134 -1.51 -15.81 -2.27
CA HIS A 134 -0.38 -16.14 -1.42
C HIS A 134 -0.61 -15.56 -0.04
N VAL A 135 -0.66 -16.41 0.99
CA VAL A 135 -0.83 -15.97 2.38
C VAL A 135 0.50 -15.47 2.93
N ILE A 136 0.51 -14.30 3.53
CA ILE A 136 1.69 -13.67 4.11
C ILE A 136 1.51 -13.34 5.60
N ASP A 137 2.63 -13.33 6.34
CA ASP A 137 2.65 -13.12 7.79
C ASP A 137 2.79 -11.65 8.23
N ALA A 138 2.93 -10.73 7.27
CA ALA A 138 3.02 -9.29 7.54
C ALA A 138 2.26 -8.48 6.48
N VAL A 139 1.75 -7.31 6.88
CA VAL A 139 1.08 -6.37 5.97
C VAL A 139 2.14 -5.61 5.16
N LEU A 140 1.98 -5.59 3.84
CA LEU A 140 2.82 -4.78 2.96
C LEU A 140 2.40 -3.32 3.05
N LEU A 141 3.34 -2.45 3.34
CA LEU A 141 3.10 -1.02 3.32
C LEU A 141 3.74 -0.43 2.07
N PRO A 142 2.98 0.26 1.20
CA PRO A 142 3.55 0.92 0.05
C PRO A 142 4.62 1.91 0.54
N PRO A 143 5.71 2.08 -0.22
CA PRO A 143 6.66 3.12 0.10
C PRO A 143 5.85 4.41 0.21
N THR A 144 5.84 5.02 1.40
CA THR A 144 5.24 6.35 1.53
C THR A 144 5.85 7.18 0.41
N PRO A 145 5.04 7.83 -0.46
CA PRO A 145 5.63 8.77 -1.39
C PRO A 145 6.41 9.73 -0.52
N SER A 146 7.72 9.60 -0.54
CA SER A 146 8.59 10.58 0.03
C SER A 146 8.40 11.84 -0.81
N ASN A 147 7.32 12.58 -0.53
CA ASN A 147 7.24 14.00 -0.77
C ASN A 147 8.16 14.77 0.21
N ILE A 148 9.13 14.07 0.76
CA ILE A 148 10.42 14.63 0.98
C ILE A 148 11.08 14.51 -0.40
N ASN A 149 10.91 15.50 -1.27
CA ASN A 149 12.03 15.89 -2.08
C ASN A 149 13.16 15.97 -1.07
N GLU A 150 14.03 14.94 -1.04
CA GLU A 150 15.32 15.09 -0.38
C GLU A 150 15.81 16.44 -0.87
N LEU A 151 15.94 17.38 0.07
CA LEU A 151 16.70 18.58 -0.22
C LEU A 151 18.02 18.01 -0.70
N LYS A 152 18.26 18.08 -2.03
CA LYS A 152 19.63 17.90 -2.52
C LYS A 152 20.44 18.75 -1.57
N SER A 153 21.49 18.20 -1.01
CA SER A 153 22.32 18.87 0.00
C SER A 153 22.73 20.29 -0.41
N ASP A 154 22.48 20.66 -1.65
CA ASP A 154 22.79 21.92 -2.30
C ASP A 154 21.54 22.81 -2.57
N ASP A 155 20.30 22.36 -2.18
CA ASP A 155 19.09 23.17 -2.43
C ASP A 155 19.05 24.34 -1.43
N LYS A 156 19.33 25.52 -1.94
CA LYS A 156 19.51 26.74 -1.15
C LYS A 156 18.20 27.48 -0.96
N ILE A 157 17.94 27.96 0.26
CA ILE A 157 16.85 28.91 0.52
C ILE A 157 17.17 30.22 -0.21
N ILE A 158 16.29 30.61 -1.15
CA ILE A 158 16.44 31.84 -1.88
C ILE A 158 15.81 33.05 -1.20
N TYR A 159 14.66 32.83 -0.53
CA TYR A 159 14.02 33.81 0.34
C TYR A 159 13.00 33.17 1.28
N THR A 160 12.64 33.89 2.34
CA THR A 160 11.62 33.51 3.31
C THR A 160 10.50 34.54 3.28
N VAL A 161 9.25 34.09 3.28
CA VAL A 161 8.06 34.97 3.32
C VAL A 161 7.20 34.70 4.55
N ASP A 162 6.44 35.67 4.97
CA ASP A 162 5.39 35.54 5.98
C ASP A 162 4.08 35.01 5.37
N ILE A 163 3.05 34.86 6.20
CA ILE A 163 1.71 34.41 5.77
C ILE A 163 1.02 35.33 4.77
N LEU A 164 1.51 36.54 4.58
CA LEU A 164 1.00 37.55 3.63
C LEU A 164 1.86 37.58 2.35
N GLY A 165 2.85 36.69 2.23
CA GLY A 165 3.77 36.65 1.07
C GLY A 165 4.87 37.70 1.09
N LYS A 166 5.05 38.44 2.20
CA LYS A 166 6.06 39.47 2.34
C LYS A 166 7.41 38.84 2.69
N ILE A 167 8.46 39.22 1.95
CA ILE A 167 9.83 38.76 2.22
C ILE A 167 10.30 39.23 3.60
N VAL A 168 10.79 38.28 4.40
CA VAL A 168 11.31 38.49 5.75
C VAL A 168 12.83 38.50 5.69
N VAL A 169 13.44 39.68 5.99
CA VAL A 169 14.89 39.88 6.06
C VAL A 169 15.30 40.24 7.48
N GLY A 170 16.30 39.53 8.03
CA GLY A 170 16.85 39.84 9.35
C GLY A 170 16.24 39.05 10.49
N GLN A 171 16.37 39.58 11.75
CA GLN A 171 15.90 38.88 12.97
C GLN A 171 14.38 38.66 12.95
N GLN A 172 13.99 37.40 13.06
CA GLN A 172 12.61 36.95 12.98
C GLN A 172 11.87 37.30 14.26
N LYS A 173 10.67 37.85 14.12
CA LYS A 173 9.77 38.07 15.25
C LYS A 173 9.27 36.74 15.80
N LYS A 174 9.04 36.69 17.14
CA LYS A 174 8.53 35.49 17.84
C LYS A 174 7.11 35.15 17.36
N ASN A 175 6.76 33.85 17.43
CA ASN A 175 5.44 33.30 17.10
C ASN A 175 4.91 33.65 15.71
N MET A 176 5.76 33.51 14.70
CA MET A 176 5.39 33.72 13.30
C MET A 176 5.45 32.40 12.51
N ILE A 177 4.52 32.27 11.58
CA ILE A 177 4.58 31.24 10.54
C ILE A 177 5.34 31.85 9.35
N LEU A 178 6.38 31.16 8.93
CA LEU A 178 7.22 31.53 7.78
C LEU A 178 7.21 30.40 6.74
N PHE A 179 7.45 30.80 5.52
CA PHE A 179 7.61 29.87 4.39
C PHE A 179 8.98 30.10 3.75
N ASP A 180 9.84 29.11 3.86
CA ASP A 180 11.15 29.12 3.22
C ASP A 180 10.98 28.63 1.77
N ILE A 181 11.36 29.44 0.79
CA ILE A 181 11.29 29.15 -0.64
C ILE A 181 12.69 28.76 -1.11
N TYR A 182 12.80 27.61 -1.72
CA TYR A 182 14.06 27.04 -2.19
C TYR A 182 14.26 27.24 -3.70
N GLU A 183 15.49 27.11 -4.15
CA GLU A 183 15.90 27.25 -5.55
C GLU A 183 15.18 26.25 -6.47
N SER A 184 14.83 25.08 -5.94
CA SER A 184 14.01 24.05 -6.60
C SER A 184 12.54 24.43 -6.80
N GLY A 185 12.08 25.57 -6.24
CA GLY A 185 10.66 25.95 -6.18
C GLY A 185 9.89 25.35 -5.02
N LYS A 186 10.53 24.52 -4.19
CA LYS A 186 9.94 23.93 -3.01
C LYS A 186 9.66 24.99 -1.94
N THR A 187 8.55 24.84 -1.22
CA THR A 187 8.17 25.72 -0.11
C THR A 187 8.01 24.90 1.17
N ILE A 188 8.72 25.26 2.23
CA ILE A 188 8.61 24.62 3.54
C ILE A 188 8.06 25.61 4.55
N LYS A 189 6.98 25.21 5.25
CA LYS A 189 6.40 25.97 6.35
C LYS A 189 7.22 25.78 7.62
N ARG A 190 7.62 26.85 8.26
CA ARG A 190 8.35 26.85 9.53
C ARG A 190 7.65 27.73 10.56
N LEU A 191 7.45 27.19 11.76
CA LEU A 191 6.96 27.97 12.92
C LEU A 191 8.14 28.45 13.72
N VAL A 192 8.24 29.75 13.93
CA VAL A 192 9.25 30.36 14.80
C VAL A 192 8.63 30.56 16.17
N ILE A 193 9.05 29.70 17.13
CA ILE A 193 8.68 29.77 18.55
C ILE A 193 9.92 30.22 19.31
N ASN A 194 9.72 31.01 20.34
CA ASN A 194 10.78 31.36 21.29
C ASN A 194 10.23 31.43 22.71
#